data_1d4cb36ed9c5c629e5f0398b8728dc9e
#
_entry.id   1d4cb36ed9c5c629e5f0398b8728dc9e
#
_cell.length_a   1.000
_cell.length_b   1.000
_cell.length_c   1.000
_cell.angle_alpha   90.00
_cell.angle_beta   90.00
_cell.angle_gamma   90.00
#
_symmetry.space_group_name_H-M   'P 1'
#
loop_
_entity.id
_entity.type
_entity.pdbx_description
1 polymer ?
#
loop_
_entity_poly.entity_id
_entity_poly.type
_entity_poly.pdbx_seq_one_letter_code
_entity_poly.pdbx_strand_id
1 'polypeptide(L)'
;MQADKKKKESMSMWKIILIVNLAVYILSFVIPSGAYQRDGKMAVPGTYEVVEKTYLNPVDVILAVGDTVYSSFGKLFVTLIIMGGMMGIVNSTGVLDRALGNLIHRLKDKALAIIPIYVFATALLGCVGSMISTVILFVPLGLLIARKLRADRTFAVGLVILGSFTGFMSSPINPLTGVMGQEIAGLVPYSGAGLRTIVTILNVAVVSAYLVWWAKRCQKNTAIYEADFGGEEDVESGEYENTYKPLSGREMAILAIFFGAFIFFAAGGPTLGLGMTQLGSIMLPVAFVEGILAGYSLDDTMKNFVKGTQSMCGVMVFMVLASIMSIILN
;
A
#
# COMPACT_ATOMS: atom_id res chain seq x y z
N MET A 1 7.72 -44.08 -12.00
CA MET A 1 7.52 -43.83 -10.59
C MET A 1 7.89 -42.38 -10.31
N GLN A 2 6.95 -41.46 -10.57
CA GLN A 2 7.14 -40.03 -10.29
C GLN A 2 6.80 -39.82 -8.82
N ALA A 3 7.79 -39.45 -8.01
CA ALA A 3 7.59 -39.06 -6.63
C ALA A 3 6.85 -37.72 -6.59
N ASP A 4 5.63 -37.79 -6.09
CA ASP A 4 4.75 -36.64 -5.83
C ASP A 4 5.42 -35.74 -4.78
N LYS A 5 6.13 -34.70 -5.23
CA LYS A 5 6.66 -33.65 -4.38
C LYS A 5 5.46 -32.89 -3.82
N LYS A 6 4.96 -33.31 -2.66
CA LYS A 6 4.03 -32.51 -1.85
C LYS A 6 4.53 -31.07 -1.79
N LYS A 7 3.91 -30.19 -2.56
CA LYS A 7 4.11 -28.74 -2.50
C LYS A 7 3.82 -28.34 -1.04
N LYS A 8 4.85 -27.95 -0.29
CA LYS A 8 4.68 -27.39 1.05
C LYS A 8 3.75 -26.19 0.91
N GLU A 9 2.49 -26.33 1.29
CA GLU A 9 1.56 -25.21 1.33
C GLU A 9 2.16 -24.13 2.24
N SER A 10 2.35 -22.94 1.71
CA SER A 10 2.78 -21.79 2.50
C SER A 10 1.71 -21.52 3.56
N MET A 11 2.14 -21.35 4.82
CA MET A 11 1.22 -21.06 5.92
C MET A 11 0.47 -19.77 5.60
N SER A 12 -0.86 -19.82 5.70
CA SER A 12 -1.70 -18.64 5.55
C SER A 12 -1.34 -17.59 6.61
N MET A 13 -1.36 -16.30 6.22
CA MET A 13 -1.11 -15.16 7.12
C MET A 13 -2.00 -15.20 8.37
N TRP A 14 -3.24 -15.67 8.24
CA TRP A 14 -4.19 -15.86 9.34
C TRP A 14 -3.71 -16.89 10.38
N LYS A 15 -3.13 -17.98 9.91
CA LYS A 15 -2.55 -19.01 10.78
C LYS A 15 -1.34 -18.46 11.53
N ILE A 16 -0.51 -17.67 10.87
CA ILE A 16 0.69 -17.07 11.47
C ILE A 16 0.31 -16.15 12.63
N ILE A 17 -0.65 -15.23 12.44
CA ILE A 17 -1.02 -14.30 13.51
C ILE A 17 -1.65 -15.01 14.70
N LEU A 18 -2.45 -16.07 14.48
CA LEU A 18 -3.02 -16.86 15.55
C LEU A 18 -1.94 -17.62 16.35
N ILE A 19 -0.95 -18.19 15.65
CA ILE A 19 0.19 -18.86 16.29
C ILE A 19 1.00 -17.85 17.11
N VAL A 20 1.26 -16.66 16.57
CA VAL A 20 1.99 -15.61 17.28
C VAL A 20 1.24 -15.15 18.52
N ASN A 21 -0.09 -14.93 18.43
CA ASN A 21 -0.90 -14.58 19.60
C ASN A 21 -0.84 -15.66 20.68
N LEU A 22 -0.94 -16.95 20.29
CA LEU A 22 -0.83 -18.05 21.23
C LEU A 22 0.58 -18.12 21.85
N ALA A 23 1.62 -17.93 21.04
CA ALA A 23 3.01 -17.92 21.55
C ALA A 23 3.22 -16.76 22.54
N VAL A 24 2.74 -15.55 22.24
CA VAL A 24 2.82 -14.40 23.15
C VAL A 24 2.05 -14.66 24.42
N TYR A 25 0.87 -15.27 24.35
CA TYR A 25 0.09 -15.66 25.52
C TYR A 25 0.84 -16.65 26.41
N ILE A 26 1.47 -17.68 25.83
CA ILE A 26 2.28 -18.63 26.59
C ILE A 26 3.51 -17.94 27.20
N LEU A 27 4.19 -17.09 26.43
CA LEU A 27 5.37 -16.34 26.90
C LEU A 27 5.02 -15.36 28.03
N SER A 28 3.80 -14.83 28.06
CA SER A 28 3.36 -13.95 29.14
C SER A 28 3.39 -14.64 30.51
N PHE A 29 3.31 -15.98 30.58
CA PHE A 29 3.46 -16.72 31.84
C PHE A 29 4.94 -16.89 32.26
N VAL A 30 5.89 -16.75 31.37
CA VAL A 30 7.32 -16.99 31.64
C VAL A 30 8.07 -15.66 31.87
N ILE A 31 7.76 -14.65 31.07
CA ILE A 31 8.45 -13.35 31.11
C ILE A 31 7.99 -12.55 32.33
N PRO A 32 8.89 -11.97 33.14
CA PRO A 32 8.52 -11.11 34.25
C PRO A 32 7.82 -9.84 33.73
N SER A 33 6.79 -9.37 34.45
CA SER A 33 6.09 -8.14 34.13
C SER A 33 6.88 -6.93 34.58
N GLY A 34 6.95 -5.92 33.73
CA GLY A 34 7.60 -4.65 34.03
C GLY A 34 6.86 -3.48 33.34
N ALA A 35 6.89 -2.33 33.96
CA ALA A 35 6.26 -1.13 33.45
C ALA A 35 7.25 0.03 33.39
N TYR A 36 7.01 0.94 32.44
CA TYR A 36 7.65 2.23 32.38
C TYR A 36 6.67 3.31 32.85
N GLN A 37 7.17 4.35 33.51
CA GLN A 37 6.38 5.55 33.67
C GLN A 37 6.05 6.13 32.29
N ARG A 38 4.84 6.65 32.12
CA ARG A 38 4.38 7.17 30.85
C ARG A 38 4.08 8.66 30.93
N ASP A 39 4.59 9.42 29.96
CA ASP A 39 4.14 10.78 29.69
C ASP A 39 3.20 10.72 28.48
N GLY A 40 1.90 10.78 28.74
CA GLY A 40 0.87 10.48 27.75
C GLY A 40 0.97 9.05 27.21
N LYS A 41 1.30 8.90 25.92
CA LYS A 41 1.51 7.59 25.27
C LYS A 41 2.98 7.15 25.21
N MET A 42 3.92 8.03 25.55
CA MET A 42 5.36 7.75 25.45
C MET A 42 5.89 7.18 26.76
N ALA A 43 6.71 6.13 26.67
CA ALA A 43 7.46 5.60 27.79
C ALA A 43 8.65 6.52 28.13
N VAL A 44 8.83 6.85 29.42
CA VAL A 44 9.96 7.66 29.88
C VAL A 44 11.19 6.76 29.99
N PRO A 45 12.29 7.03 29.26
CA PRO A 45 13.50 6.23 29.34
C PRO A 45 14.08 6.17 30.76
N GLY A 46 14.56 5.00 31.18
CA GLY A 46 15.19 4.82 32.49
C GLY A 46 14.23 4.62 33.66
N THR A 47 12.92 4.57 33.43
CA THR A 47 11.90 4.40 34.48
C THR A 47 11.32 2.96 34.51
N TYR A 48 12.08 1.99 34.00
CA TYR A 48 11.63 0.61 34.03
C TYR A 48 11.60 0.05 35.46
N GLU A 49 10.45 -0.44 35.89
CA GLU A 49 10.26 -1.11 37.18
C GLU A 49 9.61 -2.47 36.97
N VAL A 50 10.07 -3.48 37.70
CA VAL A 50 9.41 -4.79 37.73
C VAL A 50 8.16 -4.67 38.57
N VAL A 51 7.01 -4.99 37.97
CA VAL A 51 5.70 -4.93 38.64
C VAL A 51 5.21 -6.34 38.98
N GLU A 52 4.28 -6.41 39.92
CA GLU A 52 3.63 -7.66 40.30
C GLU A 52 2.90 -8.26 39.10
N LYS A 53 3.10 -9.55 38.86
CA LYS A 53 2.58 -10.22 37.66
C LYS A 53 1.10 -10.51 37.80
N THR A 54 0.30 -9.94 36.91
CA THR A 54 -1.12 -10.27 36.78
C THR A 54 -1.30 -11.32 35.69
N TYR A 55 -1.87 -12.47 36.06
CA TYR A 55 -2.16 -13.53 35.11
C TYR A 55 -3.50 -13.27 34.41
N LEU A 56 -3.46 -13.09 33.11
CA LEU A 56 -4.66 -12.88 32.30
C LEU A 56 -5.41 -14.17 32.07
N ASN A 57 -6.68 -14.21 32.46
CA ASN A 57 -7.57 -15.31 32.10
C ASN A 57 -7.89 -15.22 30.58
N PRO A 58 -7.89 -16.34 29.83
CA PRO A 58 -8.27 -16.33 28.42
C PRO A 58 -9.62 -15.67 28.13
N VAL A 59 -10.59 -15.82 29.03
CA VAL A 59 -11.92 -15.20 28.91
C VAL A 59 -11.83 -13.67 28.97
N ASP A 60 -11.03 -13.15 29.90
CA ASP A 60 -10.84 -11.69 30.05
C ASP A 60 -10.15 -11.08 28.84
N VAL A 61 -9.18 -11.79 28.25
CA VAL A 61 -8.54 -11.39 26.98
C VAL A 61 -9.57 -11.29 25.86
N ILE A 62 -10.46 -12.29 25.73
CA ILE A 62 -11.49 -12.29 24.69
C ILE A 62 -12.49 -11.13 24.90
N LEU A 63 -12.93 -10.93 26.12
CA LEU A 63 -13.88 -9.85 26.46
C LEU A 63 -13.29 -8.46 26.25
N ALA A 64 -11.99 -8.29 26.51
CA ALA A 64 -11.29 -7.01 26.32
C ALA A 64 -11.07 -6.65 24.82
N VAL A 65 -11.21 -7.59 23.89
CA VAL A 65 -11.00 -7.32 22.45
C VAL A 65 -11.92 -6.22 21.95
N GLY A 66 -13.21 -6.29 22.29
CA GLY A 66 -14.21 -5.30 21.85
C GLY A 66 -13.87 -3.88 22.28
N ASP A 67 -13.57 -3.70 23.56
CA ASP A 67 -13.24 -2.39 24.14
C ASP A 67 -11.90 -1.87 23.59
N THR A 68 -10.90 -2.73 23.44
CA THR A 68 -9.59 -2.36 22.89
C THR A 68 -9.72 -1.95 21.42
N VAL A 69 -10.49 -2.68 20.63
CA VAL A 69 -10.74 -2.34 19.22
C VAL A 69 -11.48 -1.02 19.11
N TYR A 70 -12.52 -0.80 19.91
CA TYR A 70 -13.27 0.44 19.88
C TYR A 70 -12.43 1.64 20.31
N SER A 71 -11.71 1.54 21.42
CA SER A 71 -10.93 2.65 21.97
C SER A 71 -9.67 2.97 21.16
N SER A 72 -8.94 1.94 20.73
CA SER A 72 -7.64 2.10 20.05
C SER A 72 -7.75 2.19 18.54
N PHE A 73 -8.67 1.45 17.90
CA PHE A 73 -8.75 1.30 16.46
C PHE A 73 -10.03 1.87 15.83
N GLY A 74 -11.03 2.28 16.61
CA GLY A 74 -12.32 2.76 16.07
C GLY A 74 -12.15 3.90 15.05
N LYS A 75 -11.31 4.89 15.37
CA LYS A 75 -10.99 6.00 14.45
C LYS A 75 -10.31 5.52 13.18
N LEU A 76 -9.41 4.55 13.29
CA LEU A 76 -8.70 3.96 12.15
C LEU A 76 -9.65 3.20 11.24
N PHE A 77 -10.60 2.44 11.80
CA PHE A 77 -11.59 1.69 11.04
C PHE A 77 -12.48 2.60 10.19
N VAL A 78 -13.00 3.67 10.79
CA VAL A 78 -13.79 4.66 10.04
C VAL A 78 -12.98 5.26 8.89
N THR A 79 -11.72 5.62 9.14
CA THR A 79 -10.85 6.15 8.09
C THR A 79 -10.55 5.13 7.01
N LEU A 80 -10.28 3.86 7.37
CA LEU A 80 -10.03 2.79 6.41
C LEU A 80 -11.25 2.51 5.52
N ILE A 81 -12.46 2.56 6.08
CA ILE A 81 -13.72 2.42 5.33
C ILE A 81 -13.82 3.51 4.27
N ILE A 82 -13.60 4.77 4.67
CA ILE A 82 -13.73 5.91 3.78
C ILE A 82 -12.62 5.90 2.72
N MET A 83 -11.38 5.65 3.11
CA MET A 83 -10.24 5.57 2.20
C MET A 83 -10.40 4.44 1.19
N GLY A 84 -10.81 3.26 1.67
CA GLY A 84 -11.10 2.13 0.79
C GLY A 84 -12.20 2.46 -0.20
N GLY A 85 -13.27 3.11 0.27
CA GLY A 85 -14.39 3.54 -0.56
C GLY A 85 -13.96 4.53 -1.65
N MET A 86 -13.21 5.57 -1.29
CA MET A 86 -12.64 6.51 -2.25
C MET A 86 -11.76 5.80 -3.30
N MET A 87 -10.85 4.93 -2.85
CA MET A 87 -10.04 4.12 -3.77
C MET A 87 -10.87 3.24 -4.69
N GLY A 88 -11.99 2.70 -4.19
CA GLY A 88 -12.92 1.91 -5.01
C GLY A 88 -13.52 2.72 -6.15
N ILE A 89 -13.91 3.97 -5.90
CA ILE A 89 -14.43 4.89 -6.92
C ILE A 89 -13.32 5.22 -7.92
N VAL A 90 -12.16 5.69 -7.47
CA VAL A 90 -11.05 6.07 -8.37
C VAL A 90 -10.61 4.89 -9.23
N ASN A 91 -10.41 3.71 -8.64
CA ASN A 91 -10.01 2.51 -9.38
C ASN A 91 -11.08 2.09 -10.41
N SER A 92 -12.39 2.24 -10.10
CA SER A 92 -13.46 1.89 -11.02
C SER A 92 -13.50 2.79 -12.27
N THR A 93 -12.96 4.01 -12.19
CA THR A 93 -12.84 4.90 -13.36
C THR A 93 -11.75 4.44 -14.34
N GLY A 94 -10.80 3.63 -13.91
CA GLY A 94 -9.62 3.24 -14.69
C GLY A 94 -8.67 4.40 -15.02
N VAL A 95 -8.85 5.56 -14.37
CA VAL A 95 -8.09 6.78 -14.69
C VAL A 95 -6.61 6.61 -14.35
N LEU A 96 -6.27 5.87 -13.28
CA LEU A 96 -4.89 5.60 -12.88
C LEU A 96 -4.17 4.74 -13.93
N ASP A 97 -4.86 3.72 -14.43
CA ASP A 97 -4.34 2.82 -15.48
C ASP A 97 -4.10 3.59 -16.78
N ARG A 98 -5.07 4.44 -17.17
CA ARG A 98 -4.93 5.30 -18.35
C ARG A 98 -3.84 6.36 -18.21
N ALA A 99 -3.66 6.93 -17.01
CA ALA A 99 -2.58 7.88 -16.76
C ALA A 99 -1.21 7.23 -16.94
N LEU A 100 -1.02 6.01 -16.42
CA LEU A 100 0.21 5.24 -16.63
C LEU A 100 0.40 4.84 -18.10
N GLY A 101 -0.65 4.36 -18.75
CA GLY A 101 -0.61 4.02 -20.19
C GLY A 101 -0.20 5.23 -21.06
N ASN A 102 -0.78 6.40 -20.78
CA ASN A 102 -0.42 7.65 -21.46
C ASN A 102 1.06 8.03 -21.27
N LEU A 103 1.56 7.87 -20.04
CA LEU A 103 2.94 8.16 -19.71
C LEU A 103 3.89 7.28 -20.52
N ILE A 104 3.60 5.98 -20.58
CA ILE A 104 4.42 5.01 -21.32
C ILE A 104 4.36 5.25 -22.84
N HIS A 105 3.18 5.54 -23.36
CA HIS A 105 3.02 5.86 -24.78
C HIS A 105 3.85 7.09 -25.19
N ARG A 106 3.89 8.13 -24.36
CA ARG A 106 4.71 9.33 -24.60
C ARG A 106 6.22 9.07 -24.57
N LEU A 107 6.64 7.98 -23.94
CA LEU A 107 8.04 7.64 -23.72
C LEU A 107 8.54 6.51 -24.62
N LYS A 108 7.70 6.06 -25.57
CA LYS A 108 8.00 4.90 -26.41
C LYS A 108 9.33 4.95 -27.16
N ASP A 109 9.85 6.14 -27.45
CA ASP A 109 11.09 6.34 -28.19
C ASP A 109 12.35 6.41 -27.31
N LYS A 110 12.20 6.44 -25.96
CA LYS A 110 13.29 6.53 -24.98
C LYS A 110 13.41 5.25 -24.17
N ALA A 111 13.93 4.19 -24.80
CA ALA A 111 13.89 2.83 -24.24
C ALA A 111 14.30 2.71 -22.77
N LEU A 112 15.49 3.13 -22.34
CA LEU A 112 15.93 3.01 -20.95
C LEU A 112 15.37 4.08 -20.01
N ALA A 113 14.97 5.24 -20.54
CA ALA A 113 14.37 6.32 -19.72
C ALA A 113 12.95 5.96 -19.25
N ILE A 114 12.31 4.98 -19.89
CA ILE A 114 10.99 4.50 -19.48
C ILE A 114 11.04 3.91 -18.05
N ILE A 115 12.17 3.29 -17.66
CA ILE A 115 12.32 2.64 -16.33
C ILE A 115 12.17 3.66 -15.19
N PRO A 116 13.03 4.69 -15.05
CA PRO A 116 12.93 5.62 -13.93
C PRO A 116 11.62 6.41 -13.92
N ILE A 117 11.06 6.70 -15.10
CA ILE A 117 9.78 7.40 -15.19
C ILE A 117 8.63 6.51 -14.76
N TYR A 118 8.64 5.25 -15.15
CA TYR A 118 7.66 4.26 -14.69
C TYR A 118 7.75 4.04 -13.17
N VAL A 119 8.96 3.84 -12.64
CA VAL A 119 9.20 3.68 -11.20
C VAL A 119 8.69 4.90 -10.43
N PHE A 120 8.99 6.10 -10.91
CA PHE A 120 8.51 7.34 -10.28
C PHE A 120 6.97 7.43 -10.28
N ALA A 121 6.34 7.16 -11.42
CA ALA A 121 4.88 7.21 -11.55
C ALA A 121 4.18 6.17 -10.67
N THR A 122 4.67 4.92 -10.68
CA THR A 122 4.11 3.86 -9.82
C THR A 122 4.42 4.10 -8.34
N ALA A 123 5.57 4.70 -8.00
CA ALA A 123 5.87 5.11 -6.65
C ALA A 123 4.91 6.20 -6.15
N LEU A 124 4.54 7.18 -6.97
CA LEU A 124 3.51 8.16 -6.62
C LEU A 124 2.17 7.51 -6.29
N LEU A 125 1.74 6.53 -7.10
CA LEU A 125 0.54 5.75 -6.82
C LEU A 125 0.68 4.91 -5.55
N GLY A 126 1.86 4.36 -5.31
CA GLY A 126 2.21 3.66 -4.06
C GLY A 126 2.15 4.59 -2.85
N CYS A 127 2.61 5.83 -2.99
CA CYS A 127 2.60 6.83 -1.91
C CYS A 127 1.18 7.12 -1.37
N VAL A 128 0.17 7.05 -2.19
CA VAL A 128 -1.23 7.25 -1.76
C VAL A 128 -1.93 5.94 -1.35
N GLY A 129 -1.22 4.81 -1.40
CA GLY A 129 -1.76 3.50 -1.02
C GLY A 129 -2.62 2.84 -2.10
N SER A 130 -2.68 3.40 -3.30
CA SER A 130 -3.52 2.92 -4.41
C SER A 130 -3.10 1.54 -4.95
N MET A 131 -1.83 1.16 -4.81
CA MET A 131 -1.24 0.00 -5.48
C MET A 131 -1.30 -1.33 -4.73
N ILE A 132 -1.89 -1.38 -3.53
CA ILE A 132 -1.87 -2.62 -2.72
C ILE A 132 -2.57 -3.78 -3.42
N SER A 133 -3.78 -3.54 -3.93
CA SER A 133 -4.60 -4.57 -4.56
C SER A 133 -4.53 -4.54 -6.08
N THR A 134 -4.13 -3.41 -6.67
CA THR A 134 -4.16 -3.17 -8.11
C THR A 134 -2.82 -3.43 -8.80
N VAL A 135 -1.74 -3.65 -8.05
CA VAL A 135 -0.40 -3.90 -8.59
C VAL A 135 -0.38 -5.01 -9.66
N ILE A 136 -1.20 -6.03 -9.49
CA ILE A 136 -1.29 -7.17 -10.42
C ILE A 136 -1.82 -6.77 -11.80
N LEU A 137 -2.66 -5.74 -11.87
CA LEU A 137 -3.22 -5.23 -13.13
C LEU A 137 -2.17 -4.56 -14.02
N PHE A 138 -1.05 -4.14 -13.43
CA PHE A 138 0.06 -3.52 -14.15
C PHE A 138 1.12 -4.51 -14.66
N VAL A 139 0.98 -5.81 -14.33
CA VAL A 139 1.90 -6.85 -14.80
C VAL A 139 1.95 -6.95 -16.34
N PRO A 140 0.81 -6.93 -17.07
CA PRO A 140 0.85 -6.93 -18.53
C PRO A 140 1.64 -5.75 -19.10
N LEU A 141 1.53 -4.58 -18.49
CA LEU A 141 2.27 -3.38 -18.87
C LEU A 141 3.78 -3.53 -18.58
N GLY A 142 4.13 -4.14 -17.45
CA GLY A 142 5.51 -4.52 -17.13
C GLY A 142 6.10 -5.47 -18.17
N LEU A 143 5.32 -6.47 -18.61
CA LEU A 143 5.72 -7.41 -19.65
C LEU A 143 5.95 -6.72 -21.00
N LEU A 144 5.10 -5.76 -21.38
CA LEU A 144 5.27 -4.96 -22.58
C LEU A 144 6.62 -4.19 -22.56
N ILE A 145 6.91 -3.54 -21.40
CA ILE A 145 8.17 -2.81 -21.21
C ILE A 145 9.36 -3.78 -21.27
N ALA A 146 9.25 -4.94 -20.64
CA ALA A 146 10.31 -5.95 -20.63
C ALA A 146 10.62 -6.45 -22.05
N ARG A 147 9.59 -6.78 -22.85
CA ARG A 147 9.75 -7.16 -24.26
C ARG A 147 10.45 -6.06 -25.07
N LYS A 148 10.01 -4.82 -24.93
CA LYS A 148 10.61 -3.66 -25.62
C LYS A 148 12.09 -3.46 -25.25
N LEU A 149 12.44 -3.72 -23.97
CA LEU A 149 13.80 -3.61 -23.48
C LEU A 149 14.64 -4.88 -23.67
N ARG A 150 14.06 -5.94 -24.24
CA ARG A 150 14.68 -7.28 -24.31
C ARG A 150 15.17 -7.78 -22.94
N ALA A 151 14.35 -7.52 -21.91
CA ALA A 151 14.55 -8.00 -20.54
C ALA A 151 13.67 -9.24 -20.27
N ASP A 152 13.93 -9.93 -19.17
CA ASP A 152 13.24 -11.15 -18.78
C ASP A 152 11.85 -10.87 -18.13
N ARG A 153 11.03 -11.90 -17.96
CA ARG A 153 9.73 -11.79 -17.28
C ARG A 153 9.89 -11.41 -15.81
N THR A 154 10.97 -11.83 -15.17
CA THR A 154 11.27 -11.49 -13.79
C THR A 154 11.52 -10.01 -13.66
N PHE A 155 12.20 -9.38 -14.61
CA PHE A 155 12.34 -7.93 -14.71
C PHE A 155 10.97 -7.24 -14.80
N ALA A 156 10.03 -7.76 -15.61
CA ALA A 156 8.69 -7.18 -15.73
C ALA A 156 7.97 -7.13 -14.38
N VAL A 157 7.97 -8.25 -13.65
CA VAL A 157 7.37 -8.33 -12.32
C VAL A 157 8.12 -7.43 -11.33
N GLY A 158 9.45 -7.45 -11.37
CA GLY A 158 10.31 -6.58 -10.56
C GLY A 158 10.03 -5.10 -10.79
N LEU A 159 9.89 -4.66 -12.05
CA LEU A 159 9.56 -3.28 -12.40
C LEU A 159 8.25 -2.82 -11.75
N VAL A 160 7.21 -3.65 -11.83
CA VAL A 160 5.88 -3.33 -11.28
C VAL A 160 5.89 -3.33 -9.76
N ILE A 161 6.43 -4.37 -9.13
CA ILE A 161 6.43 -4.53 -7.69
C ILE A 161 7.38 -3.51 -7.04
N LEU A 162 8.64 -3.45 -7.44
CA LEU A 162 9.61 -2.55 -6.82
C LEU A 162 9.22 -1.08 -7.02
N GLY A 163 8.70 -0.72 -8.22
CA GLY A 163 8.22 0.63 -8.47
C GLY A 163 7.11 1.03 -7.51
N SER A 164 6.06 0.22 -7.41
CA SER A 164 4.88 0.49 -6.58
C SER A 164 5.20 0.49 -5.08
N PHE A 165 5.91 -0.54 -4.62
CA PHE A 165 6.22 -0.69 -3.20
C PHE A 165 7.29 0.29 -2.70
N THR A 166 8.15 0.81 -3.56
CA THR A 166 9.08 1.89 -3.21
C THR A 166 8.34 3.10 -2.66
N GLY A 167 7.29 3.53 -3.34
CA GLY A 167 6.45 4.62 -2.86
C GLY A 167 5.65 4.25 -1.62
N PHE A 168 5.05 3.06 -1.60
CA PHE A 168 4.24 2.60 -0.47
C PHE A 168 5.03 2.52 0.85
N MET A 169 6.25 1.98 0.80
CA MET A 169 7.08 1.74 1.98
C MET A 169 7.62 3.02 2.61
N SER A 170 8.06 3.98 1.81
CA SER A 170 8.74 5.18 2.27
C SER A 170 7.89 6.45 2.21
N SER A 171 6.63 6.34 1.81
CA SER A 171 5.73 7.47 1.59
C SER A 171 5.69 8.49 2.72
N PRO A 172 5.76 9.78 2.41
CA PRO A 172 5.46 10.84 3.36
C PRO A 172 3.96 10.99 3.65
N ILE A 173 3.08 10.49 2.75
CA ILE A 173 1.65 10.79 2.76
C ILE A 173 0.75 9.54 2.89
N ASN A 174 1.32 8.34 2.94
CA ASN A 174 0.53 7.11 3.01
C ASN A 174 -0.21 6.99 4.35
N PRO A 175 -1.54 7.01 4.33
CA PRO A 175 -2.33 6.90 5.55
C PRO A 175 -2.25 5.52 6.19
N LEU A 176 -2.07 4.46 5.37
CA LEU A 176 -2.10 3.06 5.82
C LEU A 176 -0.82 2.60 6.51
N THR A 177 0.31 3.24 6.22
CA THR A 177 1.60 2.87 6.81
C THR A 177 2.15 3.97 7.71
N GLY A 178 2.40 5.15 7.14
CA GLY A 178 3.05 6.25 7.85
C GLY A 178 2.16 6.86 8.93
N VAL A 179 0.99 7.32 8.52
CA VAL A 179 0.09 8.06 9.42
C VAL A 179 -0.51 7.15 10.49
N MET A 180 -0.93 5.95 10.12
CA MET A 180 -1.43 4.95 11.07
C MET A 180 -0.37 4.60 12.11
N GLY A 181 0.88 4.35 11.69
CA GLY A 181 1.97 4.06 12.62
C GLY A 181 2.26 5.23 13.57
N GLN A 182 2.21 6.46 13.08
CA GLN A 182 2.37 7.66 13.91
C GLN A 182 1.23 7.81 14.92
N GLU A 183 0.00 7.60 14.52
CA GLU A 183 -1.18 7.67 15.41
C GLU A 183 -1.08 6.62 16.54
N ILE A 184 -0.71 5.39 16.21
CA ILE A 184 -0.50 4.31 17.20
C ILE A 184 0.63 4.67 18.17
N ALA A 185 1.73 5.25 17.66
CA ALA A 185 2.87 5.70 18.46
C ALA A 185 2.60 6.99 19.25
N GLY A 186 1.43 7.63 19.11
CA GLY A 186 1.09 8.89 19.76
C GLY A 186 1.84 10.09 19.18
N LEU A 187 2.42 9.97 17.99
CA LEU A 187 3.11 11.05 17.30
C LEU A 187 2.13 11.90 16.48
N VAL A 188 2.53 13.15 16.23
CA VAL A 188 1.75 14.03 15.36
C VAL A 188 1.72 13.45 13.95
N PRO A 189 0.53 13.26 13.33
CA PRO A 189 0.41 12.80 11.95
C PRO A 189 1.26 13.64 10.99
N TYR A 190 1.87 12.98 10.03
CA TYR A 190 2.80 13.59 9.05
C TYR A 190 4.07 14.21 9.63
N SER A 191 4.34 14.08 10.93
CA SER A 191 5.64 14.46 11.50
C SER A 191 6.75 13.70 10.76
N GLY A 192 7.83 14.41 10.38
CA GLY A 192 8.91 13.82 9.61
C GLY A 192 8.62 13.60 8.11
N ALA A 193 7.53 14.16 7.55
CA ALA A 193 7.19 14.05 6.13
C ALA A 193 8.35 14.51 5.22
N GLY A 194 9.07 15.56 5.60
CA GLY A 194 10.25 16.04 4.86
C GLY A 194 11.34 14.99 4.74
N LEU A 195 11.71 14.33 5.84
CA LEU A 195 12.70 13.25 5.82
C LEU A 195 12.20 12.06 4.99
N ARG A 196 10.94 11.67 5.14
CA ARG A 196 10.33 10.59 4.36
C ARG A 196 10.32 10.90 2.87
N THR A 197 10.09 12.16 2.49
CA THR A 197 10.17 12.60 1.08
C THR A 197 11.57 12.39 0.52
N ILE A 198 12.61 12.78 1.26
CA ILE A 198 14.01 12.57 0.86
C ILE A 198 14.27 11.06 0.70
N VAL A 199 13.87 10.25 1.67
CA VAL A 199 14.03 8.79 1.61
C VAL A 199 13.28 8.18 0.42
N THR A 200 12.07 8.67 0.11
CA THR A 200 11.30 8.22 -1.06
C THR A 200 12.03 8.53 -2.36
N ILE A 201 12.56 9.75 -2.51
CA ILE A 201 13.33 10.15 -3.71
C ILE A 201 14.60 9.28 -3.85
N LEU A 202 15.32 9.06 -2.77
CA LEU A 202 16.50 8.19 -2.78
C LEU A 202 16.15 6.75 -3.14
N ASN A 203 15.08 6.21 -2.59
CA ASN A 203 14.63 4.85 -2.92
C ASN A 203 14.21 4.74 -4.40
N VAL A 204 13.48 5.73 -4.93
CA VAL A 204 13.14 5.78 -6.37
C VAL A 204 14.41 5.81 -7.22
N ALA A 205 15.41 6.59 -6.85
CA ALA A 205 16.67 6.65 -7.58
C ALA A 205 17.43 5.31 -7.53
N VAL A 206 17.54 4.68 -6.35
CA VAL A 206 18.22 3.37 -6.18
C VAL A 206 17.51 2.27 -6.95
N VAL A 207 16.19 2.16 -6.83
CA VAL A 207 15.40 1.16 -7.54
C VAL A 207 15.47 1.37 -9.05
N SER A 208 15.39 2.63 -9.51
CA SER A 208 15.55 2.95 -10.92
C SER A 208 16.93 2.55 -11.45
N ALA A 209 17.99 2.87 -10.72
CA ALA A 209 19.35 2.50 -11.09
C ALA A 209 19.53 0.98 -11.15
N TYR A 210 19.01 0.24 -10.17
CA TYR A 210 19.02 -1.21 -10.13
C TYR A 210 18.30 -1.82 -11.34
N LEU A 211 17.10 -1.36 -11.65
CA LEU A 211 16.32 -1.86 -12.78
C LEU A 211 16.95 -1.50 -14.13
N VAL A 212 17.56 -0.33 -14.27
CA VAL A 212 18.34 0.02 -15.47
C VAL A 212 19.56 -0.89 -15.62
N TRP A 213 20.26 -1.16 -14.52
CA TRP A 213 21.37 -2.11 -14.52
C TRP A 213 20.90 -3.52 -14.93
N TRP A 214 19.79 -3.99 -14.38
CA TRP A 214 19.21 -5.28 -14.71
C TRP A 214 18.83 -5.36 -16.20
N ALA A 215 18.11 -4.38 -16.73
CA ALA A 215 17.77 -4.32 -18.15
C ALA A 215 19.01 -4.36 -19.06
N LYS A 216 20.05 -3.60 -18.72
CA LYS A 216 21.32 -3.62 -19.45
C LYS A 216 22.03 -4.99 -19.39
N ARG A 217 21.92 -5.69 -18.28
CA ARG A 217 22.45 -7.05 -18.11
C ARG A 217 21.72 -8.03 -19.02
N CYS A 218 20.39 -7.97 -19.09
CA CYS A 218 19.60 -8.80 -20.00
C CYS A 218 19.92 -8.51 -21.47
N GLN A 219 20.08 -7.23 -21.83
CA GLN A 219 20.46 -6.84 -23.19
C GLN A 219 21.83 -7.36 -23.64
N LYS A 220 22.76 -7.55 -22.71
CA LYS A 220 24.08 -8.14 -22.98
C LYS A 220 24.03 -9.65 -23.14
N ASN A 221 23.03 -10.31 -22.58
CA ASN A 221 22.87 -11.77 -22.67
C ASN A 221 21.49 -12.10 -23.24
N THR A 222 21.39 -12.11 -24.53
CA THR A 222 20.14 -12.37 -25.28
C THR A 222 19.54 -13.74 -24.98
N ALA A 223 20.34 -14.73 -24.58
CA ALA A 223 19.84 -16.04 -24.17
C ALA A 223 18.84 -15.99 -23.01
N ILE A 224 18.93 -14.98 -22.15
CA ILE A 224 17.96 -14.78 -21.05
C ILE A 224 16.59 -14.40 -21.61
N TYR A 225 16.57 -13.48 -22.58
CA TYR A 225 15.34 -13.08 -23.25
C TYR A 225 14.73 -14.20 -24.08
N GLU A 226 15.56 -14.91 -24.86
CA GLU A 226 15.14 -16.02 -25.69
C GLU A 226 14.57 -17.18 -24.86
N ALA A 227 15.13 -17.46 -23.67
CA ALA A 227 14.62 -18.48 -22.76
C ALA A 227 13.21 -18.17 -22.25
N ASP A 228 12.89 -16.91 -22.05
CA ASP A 228 11.60 -16.48 -21.49
C ASP A 228 10.55 -16.19 -22.57
N PHE A 229 10.95 -15.60 -23.68
CA PHE A 229 10.06 -15.11 -24.74
C PHE A 229 10.29 -15.76 -26.11
N GLY A 230 11.38 -16.53 -26.29
CA GLY A 230 11.78 -17.12 -27.55
C GLY A 230 10.91 -18.31 -27.97
N GLY A 231 9.79 -18.07 -28.58
CA GLY A 231 8.78 -19.05 -29.02
C GLY A 231 7.36 -18.55 -28.86
N GLU A 232 7.16 -17.45 -28.22
CA GLU A 232 5.90 -16.68 -28.27
C GLU A 232 5.97 -15.82 -29.54
N GLU A 233 5.03 -16.00 -30.47
CA GLU A 233 4.75 -15.00 -31.49
C GLU A 233 4.63 -13.65 -30.77
N ASP A 234 5.29 -12.61 -31.30
CA ASP A 234 5.14 -11.26 -30.80
C ASP A 234 3.63 -10.98 -30.71
N VAL A 235 3.07 -11.17 -29.51
CA VAL A 235 1.72 -10.69 -29.22
C VAL A 235 1.81 -9.23 -29.56
N GLU A 236 1.24 -8.91 -30.72
CA GLU A 236 1.31 -7.60 -31.31
C GLU A 236 1.13 -6.58 -30.20
N SER A 237 2.12 -5.71 -30.05
CA SER A 237 2.03 -4.45 -29.33
C SER A 237 0.77 -3.65 -29.71
N GLY A 238 0.07 -4.10 -30.75
CA GLY A 238 -1.16 -3.59 -31.28
C GLY A 238 -2.37 -3.64 -30.34
N GLU A 239 -2.51 -4.62 -29.46
CA GLU A 239 -3.68 -4.65 -28.57
C GLU A 239 -3.63 -3.55 -27.50
N TYR A 240 -2.45 -3.23 -26.98
CA TYR A 240 -2.26 -2.09 -26.06
C TYR A 240 -2.11 -0.74 -26.79
N GLU A 241 -1.53 -0.71 -27.99
CA GLU A 241 -1.48 0.49 -28.84
C GLU A 241 -2.87 0.89 -29.34
N ASN A 242 -3.73 -0.05 -29.66
CA ASN A 242 -5.12 0.21 -30.08
C ASN A 242 -6.05 0.63 -28.94
N THR A 243 -5.67 0.41 -27.67
CA THR A 243 -6.47 0.79 -26.49
C THR A 243 -6.04 2.16 -25.90
N TYR A 244 -5.01 2.78 -26.49
CA TYR A 244 -4.56 4.10 -26.07
C TYR A 244 -5.62 5.18 -26.34
N LYS A 245 -6.15 5.75 -25.26
CA LYS A 245 -6.98 6.96 -25.31
C LYS A 245 -6.31 8.05 -24.48
N PRO A 246 -6.11 9.25 -25.04
CA PRO A 246 -5.59 10.36 -24.25
C PRO A 246 -6.55 10.67 -23.09
N LEU A 247 -5.99 11.11 -21.97
CA LEU A 247 -6.79 11.52 -20.82
C LEU A 247 -7.72 12.68 -21.20
N SER A 248 -8.99 12.53 -20.90
CA SER A 248 -9.97 13.59 -21.03
C SER A 248 -9.77 14.65 -19.94
N GLY A 249 -10.31 15.86 -20.14
CA GLY A 249 -10.26 16.91 -19.13
C GLY A 249 -10.90 16.51 -17.80
N ARG A 250 -11.97 15.68 -17.84
CA ARG A 250 -12.61 15.14 -16.64
C ARG A 250 -11.69 14.17 -15.88
N GLU A 251 -11.00 13.31 -16.60
CA GLU A 251 -10.04 12.37 -16.00
C GLU A 251 -8.84 13.07 -15.39
N MET A 252 -8.36 14.13 -16.02
CA MET A 252 -7.33 14.99 -15.44
C MET A 252 -7.81 15.68 -14.16
N ALA A 253 -9.08 16.12 -14.12
CA ALA A 253 -9.67 16.71 -12.93
C ALA A 253 -9.77 15.69 -11.78
N ILE A 254 -10.16 14.43 -12.05
CA ILE A 254 -10.20 13.36 -11.06
C ILE A 254 -8.79 13.14 -10.48
N LEU A 255 -7.76 13.02 -11.32
CA LEU A 255 -6.37 12.87 -10.85
C LEU A 255 -5.90 14.06 -10.02
N ALA A 256 -6.24 15.29 -10.46
CA ALA A 256 -5.84 16.51 -9.75
C ALA A 256 -6.50 16.60 -8.38
N ILE A 257 -7.79 16.26 -8.26
CA ILE A 257 -8.53 16.26 -7.01
C ILE A 257 -8.00 15.15 -6.10
N PHE A 258 -7.80 13.94 -6.63
CA PHE A 258 -7.26 12.80 -5.92
C PHE A 258 -5.90 13.09 -5.27
N PHE A 259 -4.90 13.45 -6.08
CA PHE A 259 -3.58 13.79 -5.57
C PHE A 259 -3.57 15.09 -4.76
N GLY A 260 -4.37 16.09 -5.19
CA GLY A 260 -4.52 17.35 -4.50
C GLY A 260 -5.03 17.19 -3.08
N ALA A 261 -5.99 16.30 -2.84
CA ALA A 261 -6.50 16.00 -1.51
C ALA A 261 -5.41 15.42 -0.58
N PHE A 262 -4.58 14.50 -1.07
CA PHE A 262 -3.45 13.97 -0.30
C PHE A 262 -2.37 15.04 -0.05
N ILE A 263 -2.03 15.85 -1.04
CA ILE A 263 -1.05 16.92 -0.91
C ILE A 263 -1.55 17.97 0.09
N PHE A 264 -2.83 18.37 -0.02
CA PHE A 264 -3.45 19.29 0.93
C PHE A 264 -3.35 18.76 2.36
N PHE A 265 -3.63 17.47 2.54
CA PHE A 265 -3.56 16.85 3.86
C PHE A 265 -2.13 16.74 4.38
N ALA A 266 -1.16 16.39 3.52
CA ALA A 266 0.25 16.30 3.90
C ALA A 266 0.84 17.66 4.27
N ALA A 267 0.46 18.72 3.56
CA ALA A 267 0.91 20.09 3.84
C ALA A 267 0.19 20.71 5.04
N GLY A 268 -1.13 20.47 5.17
CA GLY A 268 -1.97 21.03 6.22
C GLY A 268 -1.94 20.24 7.53
N GLY A 269 -1.64 18.94 7.47
CA GLY A 269 -1.67 18.07 8.66
C GLY A 269 -0.86 18.59 9.83
N PRO A 270 0.44 18.87 9.68
CA PRO A 270 1.27 19.38 10.77
C PRO A 270 0.89 20.78 11.24
N THR A 271 0.45 21.66 10.34
CA THR A 271 0.16 23.08 10.64
C THR A 271 -1.24 23.30 11.20
N LEU A 272 -2.22 22.52 10.75
CA LEU A 272 -3.63 22.62 11.14
C LEU A 272 -4.03 21.58 12.18
N GLY A 273 -3.12 20.73 12.63
CA GLY A 273 -3.40 19.66 13.58
C GLY A 273 -4.38 18.60 13.05
N LEU A 274 -4.38 18.37 11.73
CA LEU A 274 -5.28 17.41 11.09
C LEU A 274 -4.78 15.98 11.35
N GLY A 275 -5.60 15.20 12.05
CA GLY A 275 -5.32 13.79 12.35
C GLY A 275 -6.02 12.82 11.39
N MET A 276 -5.99 11.54 11.77
CA MET A 276 -6.55 10.46 10.97
C MET A 276 -8.07 10.62 10.74
N THR A 277 -8.79 11.08 11.74
CA THR A 277 -10.25 11.32 11.65
C THR A 277 -10.59 12.38 10.61
N GLN A 278 -9.83 13.49 10.61
CA GLN A 278 -10.01 14.58 9.63
C GLN A 278 -9.66 14.13 8.21
N LEU A 279 -8.67 13.23 8.07
CA LEU A 279 -8.37 12.61 6.78
C LEU A 279 -9.61 11.91 6.22
N GLY A 280 -10.23 11.01 6.99
CA GLY A 280 -11.47 10.36 6.59
C GLY A 280 -12.57 11.35 6.23
N SER A 281 -12.77 12.38 7.07
CA SER A 281 -13.80 13.39 6.86
C SER A 281 -13.63 14.18 5.55
N ILE A 282 -12.38 14.50 5.17
CA ILE A 282 -12.08 15.21 3.92
C ILE A 282 -12.19 14.28 2.71
N MET A 283 -11.74 13.03 2.85
CA MET A 283 -11.76 12.07 1.72
C MET A 283 -13.17 11.61 1.36
N LEU A 284 -14.13 11.70 2.28
CA LEU A 284 -15.51 11.31 1.98
C LEU A 284 -16.17 12.21 0.90
N PRO A 285 -16.24 13.55 1.05
CA PRO A 285 -16.76 14.40 -0.02
C PRO A 285 -15.91 14.33 -1.29
N VAL A 286 -14.60 14.17 -1.19
CA VAL A 286 -13.71 13.95 -2.35
C VAL A 286 -14.17 12.74 -3.15
N ALA A 287 -14.44 11.63 -2.50
CA ALA A 287 -14.92 10.40 -3.15
C ALA A 287 -16.21 10.63 -3.96
N PHE A 288 -17.18 11.37 -3.41
CA PHE A 288 -18.43 11.69 -4.12
C PHE A 288 -18.20 12.64 -5.30
N VAL A 289 -17.34 13.65 -5.14
CA VAL A 289 -16.97 14.57 -6.23
C VAL A 289 -16.32 13.79 -7.38
N GLU A 290 -15.44 12.84 -7.08
CA GLU A 290 -14.81 11.98 -8.09
C GLU A 290 -15.83 11.09 -8.80
N GLY A 291 -16.81 10.53 -8.09
CA GLY A 291 -17.91 9.77 -8.67
C GLY A 291 -18.75 10.62 -9.65
N ILE A 292 -19.08 11.85 -9.26
CA ILE A 292 -19.83 12.79 -10.11
C ILE A 292 -19.00 13.16 -11.36
N LEU A 293 -17.72 13.47 -11.21
CA LEU A 293 -16.82 13.77 -12.32
C LEU A 293 -16.64 12.58 -13.27
N ALA A 294 -16.67 11.36 -12.73
CA ALA A 294 -16.65 10.13 -13.53
C ALA A 294 -17.94 9.91 -14.30
N GLY A 295 -19.00 10.67 -14.01
CA GLY A 295 -20.31 10.53 -14.64
C GLY A 295 -21.14 9.35 -14.06
N TYR A 296 -20.80 8.88 -12.86
CA TYR A 296 -21.54 7.82 -12.19
C TYR A 296 -22.84 8.34 -11.58
N SER A 297 -23.87 7.49 -11.60
CA SER A 297 -25.05 7.71 -10.78
C SER A 297 -24.68 7.62 -9.29
N LEU A 298 -25.56 8.12 -8.42
CA LEU A 298 -25.34 7.97 -6.98
C LEU A 298 -25.23 6.51 -6.57
N ASP A 299 -26.07 5.64 -7.15
CA ASP A 299 -26.08 4.20 -6.87
C ASP A 299 -24.77 3.53 -7.31
N ASP A 300 -24.26 3.87 -8.50
CA ASP A 300 -22.99 3.35 -8.99
C ASP A 300 -21.80 3.85 -8.14
N THR A 301 -21.85 5.11 -7.72
CA THR A 301 -20.86 5.69 -6.81
C THR A 301 -20.83 4.93 -5.49
N MET A 302 -21.99 4.70 -4.88
CA MET A 302 -22.11 3.93 -3.63
C MET A 302 -21.69 2.49 -3.80
N LYS A 303 -22.05 1.83 -4.91
CA LYS A 303 -21.64 0.45 -5.22
C LYS A 303 -20.11 0.34 -5.32
N ASN A 304 -19.46 1.26 -6.01
CA ASN A 304 -18.00 1.29 -6.15
C ASN A 304 -17.33 1.64 -4.81
N PHE A 305 -17.92 2.53 -4.03
CA PHE A 305 -17.47 2.85 -2.67
C PHE A 305 -17.49 1.60 -1.78
N VAL A 306 -18.60 0.89 -1.72
CA VAL A 306 -18.74 -0.35 -0.92
C VAL A 306 -17.75 -1.42 -1.38
N LYS A 307 -17.57 -1.60 -2.69
CA LYS A 307 -16.59 -2.53 -3.25
C LYS A 307 -15.16 -2.18 -2.83
N GLY A 308 -14.82 -0.90 -2.83
CA GLY A 308 -13.52 -0.42 -2.37
C GLY A 308 -13.32 -0.65 -0.86
N THR A 309 -14.33 -0.37 -0.05
CA THR A 309 -14.32 -0.65 1.40
C THR A 309 -14.09 -2.14 1.68
N GLN A 310 -14.69 -3.04 0.94
CA GLN A 310 -14.49 -4.49 1.09
C GLN A 310 -13.02 -4.89 0.95
N SER A 311 -12.23 -4.19 0.14
CA SER A 311 -10.80 -4.46 0.01
C SER A 311 -10.01 -4.19 1.30
N MET A 312 -10.53 -3.35 2.20
CA MET A 312 -9.93 -3.02 3.49
C MET A 312 -10.34 -3.95 4.62
N CYS A 313 -11.39 -4.79 4.43
CA CYS A 313 -11.87 -5.69 5.48
C CYS A 313 -10.78 -6.64 5.98
N GLY A 314 -9.91 -7.15 5.09
CA GLY A 314 -8.79 -8.00 5.51
C GLY A 314 -7.83 -7.30 6.47
N VAL A 315 -7.54 -6.03 6.24
CA VAL A 315 -6.68 -5.21 7.11
C VAL A 315 -7.36 -5.00 8.47
N MET A 316 -8.66 -4.70 8.47
CA MET A 316 -9.43 -4.50 9.72
C MET A 316 -9.44 -5.77 10.58
N VAL A 317 -9.74 -6.92 9.98
CA VAL A 317 -9.72 -8.21 10.70
C VAL A 317 -8.32 -8.51 11.23
N PHE A 318 -7.26 -8.23 10.45
CA PHE A 318 -5.90 -8.39 10.91
C PHE A 318 -5.59 -7.50 12.13
N MET A 319 -6.08 -6.25 12.15
CA MET A 319 -5.93 -5.33 13.28
C MET A 319 -6.66 -5.84 14.53
N VAL A 320 -7.86 -6.40 14.36
CA VAL A 320 -8.59 -7.06 15.48
C VAL A 320 -7.78 -8.20 16.07
N LEU A 321 -7.21 -9.06 15.23
CA LEU A 321 -6.37 -10.15 15.71
C LEU A 321 -5.06 -9.66 16.35
N ALA A 322 -4.48 -8.57 15.83
CA ALA A 322 -3.29 -7.96 16.41
C ALA A 322 -3.58 -7.28 17.76
N SER A 323 -4.82 -6.81 18.00
CA SER A 323 -5.19 -6.21 19.28
C SER A 323 -5.11 -7.20 20.46
N ILE A 324 -5.30 -8.49 20.20
CA ILE A 324 -5.15 -9.55 21.21
C ILE A 324 -3.72 -9.54 21.79
N MET A 325 -2.72 -9.38 20.93
CA MET A 325 -1.32 -9.27 21.38
C MET A 325 -1.11 -8.03 22.25
N SER A 326 -1.73 -6.91 21.89
CA SER A 326 -1.65 -5.67 22.69
C SER A 326 -2.30 -5.83 24.07
N ILE A 327 -3.42 -6.56 24.16
CA ILE A 327 -4.08 -6.86 25.43
C ILE A 327 -3.20 -7.73 26.33
N ILE A 328 -2.53 -8.73 25.75
CA ILE A 328 -1.67 -9.64 26.51
C ILE A 328 -0.41 -8.92 27.03
N LEU A 329 0.09 -7.93 26.31
CA LEU A 329 1.35 -7.24 26.62
C LEU A 329 1.18 -5.97 27.48
N ASN A 330 -0.04 -5.46 27.67
CA ASN A 330 -0.35 -4.31 28.50
C ASN A 330 -0.94 -4.73 29.86
#